data_44b5b59f3505320299e01ea47c9b2b07
#
_entry.id   44b5b59f3505320299e01ea47c9b2b07
#
_cell.length_a   1.000
_cell.length_b   1.000
_cell.length_c   1.000
_cell.angle_alpha   90.00
_cell.angle_beta   90.00
_cell.angle_gamma   90.00
#
_symmetry.space_group_name_H-M   'P 1'
#
loop_
_entity.id
_entity.type
_entity.pdbx_description
1 polymer ?
#
loop_
_entity_poly.entity_id
_entity_poly.type
_entity_poly.pdbx_seq_one_letter_code
_entity_poly.pdbx_strand_id
1 'polypeptide(L)'
;MLYTMPKKIQFAPSQAKWQLAAADSVLVLVGLHNLRMQTEIQETELITHLIQISNKAKALDIPIVDLYGDDLMQGMQQLGEYASTHSQLIFAGQITPMLKQILPHLQSVTEQICIINDAILMPSQEQHIQWIENISAQGLHHMNSYSLTRLWNLSAPSEYVLSTKGIMLAVAEQLDMDALEIDPYADLKQYGLDSVAVVSLVGTWRAHGVDLRYEDVLEHPSLHDLVSFVMQSARR
;
A
#
# COMPACT_ATOMS: atom_id res chain seq x y z
N MET A 1 -18.63 -16.92 8.07
CA MET A 1 -18.85 -15.51 8.51
C MET A 1 -17.49 -14.89 8.73
N LEU A 2 -17.16 -13.85 7.97
CA LEU A 2 -15.93 -13.10 8.16
C LEU A 2 -15.98 -12.38 9.51
N TYR A 3 -14.89 -12.43 10.25
CA TYR A 3 -14.75 -11.62 11.45
C TYR A 3 -14.49 -10.17 11.07
N THR A 4 -14.90 -9.24 11.93
CA THR A 4 -14.60 -7.82 11.74
C THR A 4 -13.09 -7.60 11.78
N MET A 5 -12.53 -6.96 10.75
CA MET A 5 -11.11 -6.60 10.73
C MET A 5 -10.75 -5.79 11.97
N PRO A 6 -9.60 -6.05 12.58
CA PRO A 6 -9.23 -5.42 13.85
C PRO A 6 -8.84 -3.95 13.69
N LYS A 7 -9.82 -3.08 13.44
CA LYS A 7 -9.63 -1.62 13.33
C LYS A 7 -9.07 -0.95 14.58
N LYS A 8 -9.22 -1.59 15.76
CA LYS A 8 -8.89 -0.99 17.06
C LYS A 8 -7.90 -1.81 17.87
N ILE A 9 -7.30 -2.84 17.29
CA ILE A 9 -6.32 -3.63 18.00
C ILE A 9 -4.98 -2.92 17.86
N GLN A 10 -4.45 -2.44 18.97
CA GLN A 10 -3.06 -2.00 19.03
C GLN A 10 -2.18 -3.24 19.02
N PHE A 11 -1.70 -3.59 17.85
CA PHE A 11 -0.61 -4.56 17.76
C PHE A 11 0.64 -4.00 18.42
N ALA A 12 1.45 -4.89 19.00
CA ALA A 12 2.77 -4.52 19.47
C ALA A 12 3.54 -3.84 18.30
N PRO A 13 4.28 -2.75 18.58
CA PRO A 13 5.03 -2.09 17.52
C PRO A 13 6.04 -3.07 16.92
N SER A 14 6.18 -3.02 15.61
CA SER A 14 7.19 -3.82 14.90
C SER A 14 8.59 -3.50 15.42
N GLN A 15 9.40 -4.53 15.63
CA GLN A 15 10.81 -4.40 16.05
C GLN A 15 11.77 -4.35 14.87
N ALA A 16 11.27 -4.38 13.65
CA ALA A 16 12.09 -4.34 12.43
C ALA A 16 12.89 -3.02 12.36
N LYS A 17 14.18 -3.14 12.02
CA LYS A 17 15.13 -2.00 11.97
C LYS A 17 15.31 -1.43 10.57
N TRP A 18 14.64 -1.98 9.56
CA TRP A 18 14.70 -1.52 8.18
C TRP A 18 13.52 -0.60 7.85
N GLN A 19 13.70 0.24 6.84
CA GLN A 19 12.66 1.14 6.36
C GLN A 19 12.12 0.64 5.02
N LEU A 20 10.82 0.73 4.85
CA LEU A 20 10.15 0.33 3.63
C LEU A 20 10.41 1.33 2.52
N ALA A 21 10.81 0.82 1.34
CA ALA A 21 11.06 1.61 0.15
C ALA A 21 10.35 0.99 -1.07
N ALA A 22 9.71 1.83 -1.89
CA ALA A 22 8.97 1.37 -3.06
C ALA A 22 9.87 0.62 -4.06
N ALA A 23 11.08 1.13 -4.31
CA ALA A 23 12.04 0.53 -5.25
C ALA A 23 12.55 -0.85 -4.83
N ASP A 24 12.51 -1.16 -3.53
CA ASP A 24 13.01 -2.42 -2.98
C ASP A 24 11.89 -3.42 -2.71
N SER A 25 10.62 -3.03 -2.93
CA SER A 25 9.43 -3.79 -2.55
C SER A 25 8.98 -4.75 -3.65
N VAL A 26 8.49 -5.93 -3.22
CA VAL A 26 7.67 -6.85 -4.02
C VAL A 26 6.38 -7.11 -3.25
N LEU A 27 5.23 -6.86 -3.86
CA LEU A 27 3.93 -7.19 -3.28
C LEU A 27 3.60 -8.65 -3.55
N VAL A 28 3.43 -9.44 -2.50
CA VAL A 28 3.11 -10.87 -2.57
C VAL A 28 1.66 -11.07 -2.12
N LEU A 29 0.79 -11.40 -3.06
CA LEU A 29 -0.63 -11.67 -2.82
C LEU A 29 -0.85 -13.18 -2.66
N VAL A 30 -1.41 -13.58 -1.53
CA VAL A 30 -1.61 -15.00 -1.21
C VAL A 30 -3.08 -15.35 -1.34
N GLY A 31 -3.39 -16.31 -2.22
CA GLY A 31 -4.74 -16.84 -2.39
C GLY A 31 -5.79 -15.83 -2.87
N LEU A 32 -5.38 -14.78 -3.57
CA LEU A 32 -6.28 -13.71 -4.03
C LEU A 32 -7.41 -14.23 -4.91
N HIS A 33 -7.14 -15.22 -5.77
CA HIS A 33 -8.16 -15.85 -6.61
C HIS A 33 -9.28 -16.50 -5.76
N ASN A 34 -8.89 -17.26 -4.73
CA ASN A 34 -9.85 -17.88 -3.82
C ASN A 34 -10.70 -16.84 -3.09
N LEU A 35 -10.11 -15.72 -2.69
CA LEU A 35 -10.81 -14.61 -2.04
C LEU A 35 -11.83 -13.97 -2.97
N ARG A 36 -11.50 -13.74 -4.24
CA ARG A 36 -12.41 -13.16 -5.24
C ARG A 36 -13.60 -14.05 -5.59
N MET A 37 -13.45 -15.37 -5.46
CA MET A 37 -14.52 -16.32 -5.74
C MET A 37 -15.51 -16.48 -4.57
N GLN A 38 -15.19 -16.00 -3.38
CA GLN A 38 -16.06 -16.05 -2.21
C GLN A 38 -16.96 -14.82 -2.17
N THR A 39 -18.24 -14.98 -2.48
CA THR A 39 -19.25 -13.90 -2.54
C THR A 39 -19.35 -13.10 -1.22
N GLU A 40 -19.17 -13.77 -0.07
CA GLU A 40 -19.21 -13.13 1.24
C GLU A 40 -18.04 -12.15 1.52
N ILE A 41 -17.00 -12.19 0.69
CA ILE A 41 -15.77 -11.40 0.86
C ILE A 41 -15.76 -10.17 -0.05
N GLN A 42 -16.54 -10.16 -1.13
CA GLN A 42 -16.45 -9.17 -2.20
C GLN A 42 -16.72 -7.71 -1.77
N GLU A 43 -17.49 -7.50 -0.71
CA GLU A 43 -17.85 -6.16 -0.20
C GLU A 43 -17.20 -5.85 1.16
N THR A 44 -16.06 -6.47 1.47
CA THR A 44 -15.41 -6.28 2.76
C THR A 44 -14.26 -5.29 2.67
N GLU A 45 -13.93 -4.67 3.80
CA GLU A 45 -12.74 -3.83 3.97
C GLU A 45 -11.45 -4.53 3.54
N LEU A 46 -11.36 -5.85 3.74
CA LEU A 46 -10.24 -6.67 3.27
C LEU A 46 -10.01 -6.50 1.76
N ILE A 47 -11.08 -6.66 0.97
CA ILE A 47 -10.98 -6.53 -0.50
C ILE A 47 -10.66 -5.10 -0.88
N THR A 48 -11.24 -4.11 -0.22
CA THR A 48 -10.92 -2.69 -0.44
C THR A 48 -9.43 -2.44 -0.22
N HIS A 49 -8.86 -2.89 0.90
CA HIS A 49 -7.44 -2.74 1.18
C HIS A 49 -6.56 -3.48 0.16
N LEU A 50 -6.93 -4.73 -0.22
CA LEU A 50 -6.20 -5.49 -1.25
C LEU A 50 -6.20 -4.79 -2.61
N ILE A 51 -7.33 -4.20 -3.01
CA ILE A 51 -7.44 -3.41 -4.24
C ILE A 51 -6.57 -2.16 -4.15
N GLN A 52 -6.66 -1.40 -3.07
CA GLN A 52 -5.89 -0.16 -2.85
C GLN A 52 -4.38 -0.43 -2.94
N ILE A 53 -3.86 -1.40 -2.18
CA ILE A 53 -2.42 -1.72 -2.22
C ILE A 53 -1.98 -2.26 -3.58
N SER A 54 -2.82 -3.06 -4.25
CA SER A 54 -2.50 -3.59 -5.58
C SER A 54 -2.47 -2.49 -6.65
N ASN A 55 -3.43 -1.56 -6.60
CA ASN A 55 -3.45 -0.42 -7.51
C ASN A 55 -2.26 0.51 -7.26
N LYS A 56 -1.90 0.74 -6.00
CA LYS A 56 -0.72 1.53 -5.65
C LYS A 56 0.56 0.86 -6.12
N ALA A 57 0.73 -0.44 -5.91
CA ALA A 57 1.89 -1.19 -6.41
C ALA A 57 2.02 -1.07 -7.93
N LYS A 58 0.93 -1.28 -8.68
CA LYS A 58 0.91 -1.09 -10.14
C LYS A 58 1.27 0.34 -10.58
N ALA A 59 0.75 1.33 -9.85
CA ALA A 59 1.02 2.74 -10.15
C ALA A 59 2.49 3.11 -9.97
N LEU A 60 3.18 2.45 -9.05
CA LEU A 60 4.59 2.67 -8.73
C LEU A 60 5.54 1.67 -9.41
N ASP A 61 5.03 0.85 -10.34
CA ASP A 61 5.76 -0.24 -11.01
C ASP A 61 6.41 -1.24 -10.03
N ILE A 62 5.81 -1.40 -8.83
CA ILE A 62 6.22 -2.41 -7.85
C ILE A 62 5.78 -3.78 -8.35
N PRO A 63 6.69 -4.76 -8.45
CA PRO A 63 6.35 -6.12 -8.86
C PRO A 63 5.27 -6.74 -7.96
N ILE A 64 4.31 -7.44 -8.58
CA ILE A 64 3.26 -8.17 -7.87
C ILE A 64 3.39 -9.64 -8.20
N VAL A 65 3.52 -10.48 -7.17
CA VAL A 65 3.55 -11.94 -7.28
C VAL A 65 2.29 -12.49 -6.62
N ASP A 66 1.53 -13.30 -7.35
CA ASP A 66 0.35 -14.01 -6.82
C ASP A 66 0.73 -15.44 -6.47
N LEU A 67 0.66 -15.80 -5.20
CA LEU A 67 0.87 -17.15 -4.71
C LEU A 67 -0.48 -17.87 -4.64
N TYR A 68 -0.81 -18.56 -5.71
CA TYR A 68 -2.09 -19.20 -5.89
C TYR A 68 -1.96 -20.69 -6.28
N GLY A 69 -2.71 -21.55 -5.61
CA GLY A 69 -3.07 -22.93 -5.86
C GLY A 69 -2.17 -23.70 -6.85
N ASP A 70 -2.71 -23.96 -8.05
CA ASP A 70 -2.03 -24.74 -9.08
C ASP A 70 -0.81 -24.03 -9.69
N ASP A 71 -0.77 -22.70 -9.61
CA ASP A 71 0.34 -21.87 -10.11
C ASP A 71 1.38 -21.52 -9.03
N LEU A 72 1.31 -22.18 -7.88
CA LEU A 72 2.20 -21.93 -6.76
C LEU A 72 3.69 -22.03 -7.14
N MET A 73 4.05 -23.04 -7.93
CA MET A 73 5.44 -23.23 -8.37
C MET A 73 5.92 -22.07 -9.22
N GLN A 74 5.07 -21.55 -10.10
CA GLN A 74 5.38 -20.36 -10.91
C GLN A 74 5.52 -19.12 -10.03
N GLY A 75 4.59 -18.90 -9.08
CA GLY A 75 4.67 -17.79 -8.13
C GLY A 75 5.92 -17.85 -7.28
N MET A 76 6.32 -19.03 -6.79
CA MET A 76 7.56 -19.22 -6.02
C MET A 76 8.81 -18.98 -6.87
N GLN A 77 8.81 -19.38 -8.14
CA GLN A 77 9.91 -19.09 -9.06
C GLN A 77 10.04 -17.58 -9.29
N GLN A 78 8.94 -16.89 -9.60
CA GLN A 78 8.91 -15.43 -9.77
C GLN A 78 9.38 -14.71 -8.49
N LEU A 79 8.93 -15.17 -7.32
CA LEU A 79 9.36 -14.61 -6.05
C LEU A 79 10.88 -14.76 -5.86
N GLY A 80 11.47 -15.91 -6.25
CA GLY A 80 12.91 -16.12 -6.22
C GLY A 80 13.68 -15.18 -7.16
N GLU A 81 13.14 -14.94 -8.36
CA GLU A 81 13.72 -14.00 -9.33
C GLU A 81 13.70 -12.56 -8.78
N TYR A 82 12.57 -12.11 -8.25
CA TYR A 82 12.47 -10.77 -7.66
C TYR A 82 13.27 -10.61 -6.37
N ALA A 83 13.33 -11.63 -5.51
CA ALA A 83 14.12 -11.59 -4.27
C ALA A 83 15.62 -11.41 -4.52
N SER A 84 16.11 -11.68 -5.74
CA SER A 84 17.49 -11.41 -6.13
C SER A 84 17.77 -9.92 -6.42
N THR A 85 16.72 -9.13 -6.71
CA THR A 85 16.82 -7.72 -7.09
C THR A 85 16.10 -6.78 -6.12
N HIS A 86 15.15 -7.30 -5.36
CA HIS A 86 14.34 -6.56 -4.38
C HIS A 86 14.49 -7.22 -3.01
N SER A 87 14.83 -6.43 -2.01
CA SER A 87 15.11 -6.96 -0.67
C SER A 87 13.86 -7.09 0.21
N GLN A 88 12.72 -6.47 -0.17
CA GLN A 88 11.55 -6.33 0.68
C GLN A 88 10.35 -7.10 0.14
N LEU A 89 9.85 -8.06 0.92
CA LEU A 89 8.68 -8.85 0.58
C LEU A 89 7.48 -8.41 1.43
N ILE A 90 6.44 -7.92 0.75
CA ILE A 90 5.23 -7.37 1.38
C ILE A 90 4.07 -8.33 1.16
N PHE A 91 3.60 -8.98 2.22
CA PHE A 91 2.57 -10.03 2.15
C PHE A 91 1.19 -9.50 2.50
N ALA A 92 0.19 -9.85 1.66
CA ALA A 92 -1.22 -9.62 1.88
C ALA A 92 -2.06 -10.80 1.33
N GLY A 93 -3.32 -10.89 1.72
CA GLY A 93 -4.24 -11.95 1.27
C GLY A 93 -4.50 -13.03 2.30
N GLN A 94 -4.81 -14.25 1.90
CA GLN A 94 -5.16 -15.33 2.80
C GLN A 94 -3.93 -15.98 3.43
N ILE A 95 -3.84 -15.97 4.76
CA ILE A 95 -2.75 -16.65 5.47
C ILE A 95 -3.05 -18.16 5.53
N THR A 96 -2.42 -18.88 4.63
CA THR A 96 -2.56 -20.34 4.52
C THR A 96 -1.55 -21.09 5.40
N PRO A 97 -1.79 -22.37 5.75
CA PRO A 97 -0.78 -23.20 6.41
C PRO A 97 0.52 -23.27 5.63
N MET A 98 0.43 -23.26 4.29
CA MET A 98 1.58 -23.27 3.41
C MET A 98 2.43 -22.01 3.56
N LEU A 99 1.83 -20.82 3.56
CA LEU A 99 2.57 -19.57 3.79
C LEU A 99 3.33 -19.63 5.12
N LYS A 100 2.69 -20.16 6.18
CA LYS A 100 3.34 -20.32 7.48
C LYS A 100 4.56 -21.26 7.43
N GLN A 101 4.58 -22.25 6.54
CA GLN A 101 5.70 -23.17 6.34
C GLN A 101 6.83 -22.55 5.53
N ILE A 102 6.52 -21.72 4.52
CA ILE A 102 7.53 -21.12 3.65
C ILE A 102 8.15 -19.84 4.23
N LEU A 103 7.48 -19.15 5.13
CA LEU A 103 7.96 -17.91 5.75
C LEU A 103 9.37 -18.03 6.36
N PRO A 104 9.71 -19.09 7.13
CA PRO A 104 11.06 -19.29 7.64
C PRO A 104 12.12 -19.47 6.53
N HIS A 105 11.74 -20.08 5.40
CA HIS A 105 12.65 -20.19 4.25
C HIS A 105 12.87 -18.83 3.59
N LEU A 106 11.82 -18.02 3.45
CA LEU A 106 11.94 -16.66 2.91
C LEU A 106 12.78 -15.77 3.82
N GLN A 107 12.72 -15.95 5.13
CA GLN A 107 13.58 -15.24 6.09
C GLN A 107 15.07 -15.62 5.93
N SER A 108 15.40 -16.78 5.38
CA SER A 108 16.79 -17.11 5.04
C SER A 108 17.30 -16.41 3.77
N VAL A 109 16.38 -15.91 2.93
CA VAL A 109 16.70 -15.17 1.70
C VAL A 109 16.69 -13.67 1.95
N THR A 110 15.72 -13.17 2.73
CA THR A 110 15.64 -11.75 3.13
C THR A 110 15.08 -11.62 4.53
N GLU A 111 15.70 -10.75 5.33
CA GLU A 111 15.17 -10.37 6.65
C GLU A 111 14.07 -9.29 6.55
N GLN A 112 13.85 -8.73 5.33
CA GLN A 112 12.96 -7.59 5.12
C GLN A 112 11.56 -8.06 4.67
N ILE A 113 10.87 -8.73 5.57
CA ILE A 113 9.50 -9.21 5.35
C ILE A 113 8.52 -8.33 6.12
N CYS A 114 7.47 -7.84 5.45
CA CYS A 114 6.38 -7.07 6.03
C CYS A 114 5.03 -7.74 5.76
N ILE A 115 4.19 -7.79 6.78
CA ILE A 115 2.82 -8.29 6.69
C ILE A 115 1.84 -7.12 6.81
N ILE A 116 0.88 -7.02 5.89
CA ILE A 116 -0.14 -5.96 5.93
C ILE A 116 -1.30 -6.44 6.77
N ASN A 117 -1.31 -6.01 8.04
CA ASN A 117 -2.14 -6.57 9.10
C ASN A 117 -3.66 -6.35 8.93
N ASP A 118 -4.10 -5.35 8.16
CA ASP A 118 -5.49 -5.08 7.80
C ASP A 118 -5.87 -5.61 6.39
N ALA A 119 -4.91 -6.22 5.69
CA ALA A 119 -5.10 -6.82 4.37
C ALA A 119 -4.81 -8.33 4.35
N ILE A 120 -4.94 -9.01 5.48
CA ILE A 120 -4.81 -10.46 5.61
C ILE A 120 -6.08 -11.10 6.14
N LEU A 121 -6.38 -12.33 5.67
CA LEU A 121 -7.48 -13.15 6.15
C LEU A 121 -6.95 -14.34 6.96
N MET A 122 -7.49 -14.50 8.16
CA MET A 122 -7.29 -15.63 9.07
C MET A 122 -8.62 -16.31 9.36
N PRO A 123 -8.63 -17.53 9.94
CA PRO A 123 -9.87 -18.22 10.29
C PRO A 123 -10.73 -17.50 11.36
N SER A 124 -10.10 -16.71 12.24
CA SER A 124 -10.78 -15.92 13.28
C SER A 124 -9.98 -14.70 13.68
N GLN A 125 -10.64 -13.72 14.29
CA GLN A 125 -10.01 -12.53 14.84
C GLN A 125 -8.96 -12.85 15.90
N GLU A 126 -9.22 -13.82 16.77
CA GLU A 126 -8.27 -14.26 17.80
C GLU A 126 -6.98 -14.82 17.16
N GLN A 127 -7.11 -15.69 16.16
CA GLN A 127 -5.96 -16.22 15.42
C GLN A 127 -5.21 -15.14 14.66
N HIS A 128 -5.92 -14.14 14.15
CA HIS A 128 -5.31 -12.99 13.46
C HIS A 128 -4.38 -12.22 14.42
N ILE A 129 -4.91 -11.82 15.57
CA ILE A 129 -4.14 -11.09 16.59
C ILE A 129 -2.94 -11.91 17.04
N GLN A 130 -3.18 -13.16 17.46
CA GLN A 130 -2.13 -14.05 17.93
C GLN A 130 -1.03 -14.26 16.89
N TRP A 131 -1.40 -14.36 15.61
CA TRP A 131 -0.42 -14.54 14.55
C TRP A 131 0.43 -13.28 14.34
N ILE A 132 -0.17 -12.07 14.34
CA ILE A 132 0.57 -10.80 14.24
C ILE A 132 1.52 -10.62 15.43
N GLU A 133 1.08 -10.94 16.65
CA GLU A 133 1.96 -10.90 17.84
C GLU A 133 3.15 -11.86 17.70
N ASN A 134 2.91 -13.07 17.21
CA ASN A 134 3.95 -14.07 17.01
C ASN A 134 4.99 -13.64 15.98
N ILE A 135 4.56 -13.12 14.82
CA ILE A 135 5.50 -12.66 13.78
C ILE A 135 6.27 -11.41 14.23
N SER A 136 5.63 -10.52 14.98
CA SER A 136 6.30 -9.36 15.58
C SER A 136 7.41 -9.78 16.55
N ALA A 137 7.13 -10.79 17.41
CA ALA A 137 8.13 -11.36 18.32
C ALA A 137 9.30 -12.04 17.58
N GLN A 138 9.10 -12.50 16.36
CA GLN A 138 10.13 -13.06 15.47
C GLN A 138 10.90 -11.97 14.70
N GLY A 139 10.61 -10.68 14.92
CA GLY A 139 11.28 -9.57 14.27
C GLY A 139 10.75 -9.23 12.86
N LEU A 140 9.67 -9.87 12.42
CA LEU A 140 9.01 -9.52 11.16
C LEU A 140 8.29 -8.17 11.29
N HIS A 141 8.34 -7.39 10.21
CA HIS A 141 7.62 -6.11 10.17
C HIS A 141 6.13 -6.34 9.92
N HIS A 142 5.29 -5.51 10.51
CA HIS A 142 3.88 -5.43 10.14
C HIS A 142 3.40 -3.97 10.19
N MET A 143 2.45 -3.65 9.34
CA MET A 143 1.80 -2.35 9.28
C MET A 143 0.41 -2.48 8.64
N ASN A 144 -0.38 -1.43 8.66
CA ASN A 144 -1.64 -1.38 7.93
C ASN A 144 -1.43 -0.88 6.50
N SER A 145 -2.46 -1.08 5.65
CA SER A 145 -2.47 -0.68 4.25
C SER A 145 -2.23 0.81 4.04
N TYR A 146 -2.79 1.67 4.90
CA TYR A 146 -2.58 3.12 4.87
C TYR A 146 -1.12 3.50 5.09
N SER A 147 -0.46 2.91 6.10
CA SER A 147 0.97 3.16 6.35
C SER A 147 1.84 2.68 5.20
N LEU A 148 1.52 1.52 4.62
CA LEU A 148 2.22 0.97 3.46
C LEU A 148 2.17 1.94 2.28
N THR A 149 0.97 2.34 1.85
CA THR A 149 0.80 3.21 0.68
C THR A 149 1.46 4.57 0.89
N ARG A 150 1.40 5.12 2.11
CA ARG A 150 2.08 6.35 2.47
C ARG A 150 3.61 6.23 2.39
N LEU A 151 4.20 5.15 2.92
CA LEU A 151 5.64 4.93 2.85
C LEU A 151 6.12 4.70 1.41
N TRP A 152 5.35 3.97 0.61
CA TRP A 152 5.62 3.82 -0.80
C TRP A 152 5.59 5.17 -1.54
N ASN A 153 4.62 6.04 -1.25
CA ASN A 153 4.57 7.39 -1.83
C ASN A 153 5.80 8.22 -1.44
N LEU A 154 6.20 8.18 -0.17
CA LEU A 154 7.34 8.96 0.33
C LEU A 154 8.68 8.47 -0.20
N SER A 155 8.79 7.19 -0.58
CA SER A 155 10.02 6.58 -1.09
C SER A 155 10.03 6.36 -2.61
N ALA A 156 8.93 6.68 -3.30
CA ALA A 156 8.83 6.55 -4.75
C ALA A 156 9.74 7.56 -5.46
N PRO A 157 10.13 7.32 -6.72
CA PRO A 157 10.92 8.30 -7.49
C PRO A 157 10.19 9.64 -7.62
N SER A 158 10.89 10.75 -7.35
CA SER A 158 10.32 12.11 -7.42
C SER A 158 9.72 12.41 -8.80
N GLU A 159 10.35 11.91 -9.86
CA GLU A 159 9.87 12.04 -11.25
C GLU A 159 8.46 11.47 -11.42
N TYR A 160 8.15 10.36 -10.75
CA TYR A 160 6.80 9.80 -10.76
C TYR A 160 5.85 10.62 -9.88
N VAL A 161 6.21 10.88 -8.63
CA VAL A 161 5.34 11.57 -7.65
C VAL A 161 4.96 12.97 -8.13
N LEU A 162 5.87 13.67 -8.78
CA LEU A 162 5.70 15.03 -9.29
C LEU A 162 5.23 15.07 -10.76
N SER A 163 4.92 13.92 -11.36
CA SER A 163 4.29 13.85 -12.69
C SER A 163 2.81 14.21 -12.60
N THR A 164 2.21 14.58 -13.74
CA THR A 164 0.74 14.77 -13.84
C THR A 164 -0.01 13.57 -13.29
N LYS A 165 0.36 12.34 -13.69
CA LYS A 165 -0.25 11.10 -13.23
C LYS A 165 -0.09 10.91 -11.72
N GLY A 166 1.11 11.12 -11.18
CA GLY A 166 1.38 10.95 -9.76
C GLY A 166 0.59 11.92 -8.89
N ILE A 167 0.51 13.19 -9.29
CA ILE A 167 -0.26 14.22 -8.58
C ILE A 167 -1.76 13.90 -8.62
N MET A 168 -2.30 13.56 -9.81
CA MET A 168 -3.71 13.19 -9.95
C MET A 168 -4.09 11.98 -9.07
N LEU A 169 -3.28 10.93 -9.09
CA LEU A 169 -3.51 9.75 -8.27
C LEU A 169 -3.38 10.03 -6.77
N ALA A 170 -2.45 10.90 -6.36
CA ALA A 170 -2.32 11.30 -4.96
C ALA A 170 -3.56 12.07 -4.46
N VAL A 171 -4.12 12.95 -5.28
CA VAL A 171 -5.38 13.66 -4.95
C VAL A 171 -6.55 12.69 -4.89
N ALA A 172 -6.70 11.81 -5.89
CA ALA A 172 -7.76 10.81 -5.94
C ALA A 172 -7.74 9.87 -4.71
N GLU A 173 -6.54 9.45 -4.28
CA GLU A 173 -6.34 8.64 -3.07
C GLU A 173 -6.79 9.38 -1.80
N GLN A 174 -6.53 10.68 -1.68
CA GLN A 174 -7.00 11.47 -0.54
C GLN A 174 -8.52 11.67 -0.53
N LEU A 175 -9.15 11.63 -1.69
CA LEU A 175 -10.60 11.74 -1.86
C LEU A 175 -11.33 10.39 -1.79
N ASP A 176 -10.59 9.27 -1.72
CA ASP A 176 -11.12 7.91 -1.81
C ASP A 176 -12.00 7.69 -3.06
N MET A 177 -11.52 8.20 -4.22
CA MET A 177 -12.22 8.21 -5.50
C MET A 177 -11.34 7.70 -6.63
N ASP A 178 -11.96 7.28 -7.74
CA ASP A 178 -11.22 7.08 -8.99
C ASP A 178 -10.81 8.43 -9.58
N ALA A 179 -9.56 8.55 -10.01
CA ALA A 179 -9.05 9.77 -10.62
C ALA A 179 -9.84 10.21 -11.88
N LEU A 180 -10.47 9.27 -12.57
CA LEU A 180 -11.31 9.53 -13.75
C LEU A 180 -12.68 10.11 -13.40
N GLU A 181 -13.13 10.00 -12.14
CA GLU A 181 -14.41 10.57 -11.66
C GLU A 181 -14.27 12.01 -11.20
N ILE A 182 -13.04 12.52 -11.08
CA ILE A 182 -12.77 13.89 -10.66
C ILE A 182 -12.80 14.81 -11.89
N ASP A 183 -13.74 15.75 -11.93
CA ASP A 183 -13.71 16.83 -12.94
C ASP A 183 -12.46 17.70 -12.69
N PRO A 184 -11.52 17.78 -13.65
CA PRO A 184 -10.26 18.49 -13.47
C PRO A 184 -10.40 19.98 -13.23
N TYR A 185 -11.56 20.59 -13.53
CA TYR A 185 -11.83 22.02 -13.38
C TYR A 185 -12.74 22.35 -12.19
N ALA A 186 -13.33 21.36 -11.54
CA ALA A 186 -14.15 21.56 -10.35
C ALA A 186 -13.29 21.82 -9.09
N ASP A 187 -13.85 22.54 -8.13
CA ASP A 187 -13.21 22.73 -6.82
C ASP A 187 -13.15 21.41 -6.06
N LEU A 188 -11.95 20.97 -5.72
CA LEU A 188 -11.67 19.71 -5.01
C LEU A 188 -12.36 19.62 -3.65
N LYS A 189 -12.71 20.74 -3.03
CA LYS A 189 -13.52 20.77 -1.79
C LYS A 189 -14.92 20.19 -2.00
N GLN A 190 -15.49 20.27 -3.21
CA GLN A 190 -16.79 19.66 -3.53
C GLN A 190 -16.73 18.13 -3.47
N TYR A 191 -15.55 17.54 -3.67
CA TYR A 191 -15.28 16.11 -3.55
C TYR A 191 -14.84 15.70 -2.15
N GLY A 192 -14.72 16.66 -1.20
CA GLY A 192 -14.37 16.37 0.19
C GLY A 192 -12.88 16.56 0.53
N LEU A 193 -12.10 17.27 -0.30
CA LEU A 193 -10.71 17.60 0.03
C LEU A 193 -10.68 18.49 1.28
N ASP A 194 -10.37 17.88 2.42
CA ASP A 194 -10.31 18.53 3.71
C ASP A 194 -8.89 19.00 4.08
N SER A 195 -8.75 19.65 5.23
CA SER A 195 -7.47 20.17 5.70
C SER A 195 -6.44 19.08 5.99
N VAL A 196 -6.87 17.88 6.40
CA VAL A 196 -5.98 16.76 6.71
C VAL A 196 -5.40 16.19 5.40
N ALA A 197 -6.25 16.03 4.39
CA ALA A 197 -5.86 15.62 3.06
C ALA A 197 -4.85 16.59 2.43
N VAL A 198 -5.11 17.91 2.54
CA VAL A 198 -4.20 18.95 2.04
C VAL A 198 -2.83 18.87 2.73
N VAL A 199 -2.79 18.72 4.06
CA VAL A 199 -1.52 18.59 4.81
C VAL A 199 -0.77 17.32 4.38
N SER A 200 -1.47 16.22 4.12
CA SER A 200 -0.87 14.97 3.64
C SER A 200 -0.23 15.15 2.26
N LEU A 201 -0.94 15.78 1.31
CA LEU A 201 -0.43 16.07 -0.04
C LEU A 201 0.79 16.99 -0.01
N VAL A 202 0.71 18.10 0.72
CA VAL A 202 1.84 19.04 0.91
C VAL A 202 3.04 18.31 1.50
N GLY A 203 2.84 17.50 2.54
CA GLY A 203 3.90 16.71 3.16
C GLY A 203 4.59 15.76 2.17
N THR A 204 3.82 15.09 1.32
CA THR A 204 4.34 14.20 0.28
C THR A 204 5.18 14.96 -0.74
N TRP A 205 4.66 16.03 -1.33
CA TRP A 205 5.38 16.79 -2.35
C TRP A 205 6.61 17.52 -1.82
N ARG A 206 6.56 17.99 -0.56
CA ARG A 206 7.75 18.55 0.11
C ARG A 206 8.85 17.51 0.35
N ALA A 207 8.48 16.28 0.69
CA ALA A 207 9.45 15.19 0.82
C ALA A 207 10.17 14.90 -0.51
N HIS A 208 9.55 15.24 -1.66
CA HIS A 208 10.10 15.14 -3.01
C HIS A 208 10.75 16.43 -3.52
N GLY A 209 11.00 17.40 -2.63
CA GLY A 209 11.80 18.59 -2.93
C GLY A 209 11.00 19.79 -3.44
N VAL A 210 9.68 19.75 -3.45
CA VAL A 210 8.86 20.92 -3.83
C VAL A 210 8.69 21.85 -2.65
N ASP A 211 9.04 23.11 -2.79
CA ASP A 211 8.75 24.14 -1.78
C ASP A 211 7.30 24.61 -1.90
N LEU A 212 6.43 24.00 -1.10
CA LEU A 212 4.98 24.14 -1.14
C LEU A 212 4.45 24.40 0.28
N ARG A 213 3.49 25.32 0.39
CA ARG A 213 2.77 25.60 1.64
C ARG A 213 1.34 25.12 1.53
N TYR A 214 0.69 25.00 2.68
CA TYR A 214 -0.73 24.66 2.77
C TYR A 214 -1.62 25.66 1.99
N GLU A 215 -1.32 26.95 2.08
CA GLU A 215 -2.04 28.03 1.42
C GLU A 215 -1.97 27.90 -0.11
N ASP A 216 -0.83 27.46 -0.63
CA ASP A 216 -0.63 27.32 -2.07
C ASP A 216 -1.62 26.30 -2.69
N VAL A 217 -1.94 25.23 -1.97
CA VAL A 217 -2.97 24.24 -2.40
C VAL A 217 -4.36 24.84 -2.37
N LEU A 218 -4.65 25.69 -1.38
CA LEU A 218 -5.97 26.36 -1.29
C LEU A 218 -6.17 27.41 -2.37
N GLU A 219 -5.10 28.03 -2.86
CA GLU A 219 -5.13 29.01 -3.96
C GLU A 219 -5.31 28.34 -5.33
N HIS A 220 -5.09 27.01 -5.42
CA HIS A 220 -5.23 26.19 -6.63
C HIS A 220 -6.33 25.13 -6.42
N PRO A 221 -7.61 25.54 -6.35
CA PRO A 221 -8.68 24.67 -5.86
C PRO A 221 -9.07 23.55 -6.82
N SER A 222 -8.72 23.63 -8.11
CA SER A 222 -9.03 22.59 -9.09
C SER A 222 -7.84 21.64 -9.30
N LEU A 223 -8.12 20.41 -9.72
CA LEU A 223 -7.07 19.43 -10.04
C LEU A 223 -6.14 19.94 -11.13
N HIS A 224 -6.69 20.61 -12.16
CA HIS A 224 -5.93 21.19 -13.27
C HIS A 224 -4.93 22.26 -12.80
N ASP A 225 -5.39 23.20 -11.97
CA ASP A 225 -4.54 24.28 -11.46
C ASP A 225 -3.49 23.74 -10.50
N LEU A 226 -3.87 22.81 -9.62
CA LEU A 226 -2.99 22.19 -8.65
C LEU A 226 -1.85 21.40 -9.33
N VAL A 227 -2.18 20.57 -10.33
CA VAL A 227 -1.17 19.83 -11.13
C VAL A 227 -0.22 20.81 -11.78
N SER A 228 -0.73 21.84 -12.43
CA SER A 228 0.09 22.85 -13.11
C SER A 228 1.05 23.56 -12.15
N PHE A 229 0.54 23.94 -10.97
CA PHE A 229 1.32 24.63 -9.94
C PHE A 229 2.43 23.74 -9.36
N VAL A 230 2.09 22.51 -8.93
CA VAL A 230 3.08 21.58 -8.35
C VAL A 230 4.19 21.27 -9.35
N MET A 231 3.84 20.98 -10.62
CA MET A 231 4.83 20.70 -11.66
C MET A 231 5.74 21.91 -11.99
N GLN A 232 5.23 23.14 -11.92
CA GLN A 232 6.04 24.34 -12.10
C GLN A 232 6.97 24.57 -10.92
N SER A 233 6.49 24.33 -9.70
CA SER A 233 7.28 24.47 -8.46
C SER A 233 8.38 23.42 -8.35
N ALA A 234 8.18 22.22 -8.89
CA ALA A 234 9.17 21.15 -8.94
C ALA A 234 10.34 21.42 -9.91
N ARG A 235 10.19 22.36 -10.85
CA ARG A 235 11.22 22.72 -11.83
C ARG A 235 12.13 23.86 -11.39
N ARG A 236 11.85 24.46 -10.25
CA ARG A 236 12.64 25.55 -9.65
C ARG A 236 13.67 25.03 -8.68
#